data_dd33e5e982b82beb90a8e2708af7b108
#
_entry.id   dd33e5e982b82beb90a8e2708af7b108
#
_cell.length_a   1.000
_cell.length_b   1.000
_cell.length_c   1.000
_cell.angle_alpha   90.00
_cell.angle_beta   90.00
_cell.angle_gamma   90.00
#
_symmetry.space_group_name_H-M   'P 1'
#
loop_
_entity.id
_entity.type
_entity.pdbx_description
1 polymer ?
#
loop_
_entity_poly.entity_id
_entity_poly.type
_entity_poly.pdbx_seq_one_letter_code
_entity_poly.pdbx_strand_id
1 'polypeptide(L)'
;MNFYSSLVTLDLEANLLRDIKSLNQLAHLQVLKLARNMIRKIDGLDNMQNLEDLDLSSNRISKLENLERLTSLQKLNLSYNLI
;
A
#
# COMPACT_ATOMS: atom_id res chain seq x y z
N MET A 1 0.70 -23.07 8.64
CA MET A 1 1.47 -22.24 7.71
C MET A 1 0.58 -21.12 7.18
N ASN A 2 1.07 -19.92 7.18
CA ASN A 2 0.34 -18.76 6.65
C ASN A 2 0.96 -18.35 5.31
N PHE A 3 0.25 -18.61 4.22
CA PHE A 3 0.74 -18.28 2.88
C PHE A 3 0.91 -16.77 2.67
N TYR A 4 0.13 -15.95 3.38
CA TYR A 4 0.20 -14.50 3.22
C TYR A 4 1.54 -13.92 3.68
N SER A 5 2.18 -14.56 4.65
CA SER A 5 3.48 -14.09 5.14
C SER A 5 4.61 -14.26 4.12
N SER A 6 4.38 -15.04 3.07
CA SER A 6 5.37 -15.30 2.03
C SER A 6 5.21 -14.42 0.80
N LEU A 7 4.13 -13.63 0.72
CA LEU A 7 3.91 -12.78 -0.45
C LEU A 7 4.97 -11.69 -0.52
N VAL A 8 5.52 -11.51 -1.70
CA VAL A 8 6.51 -10.49 -2.01
C VAL A 8 5.91 -9.39 -2.88
N THR A 9 5.06 -9.77 -3.82
CA THR A 9 4.38 -8.84 -4.73
C THR A 9 2.88 -9.05 -4.66
N LEU A 10 2.13 -7.95 -4.55
CA LEU A 10 0.67 -7.98 -4.58
C LEU A 10 0.18 -6.85 -5.47
N ASP A 11 -0.61 -7.22 -6.49
CA ASP A 11 -1.22 -6.27 -7.40
C ASP A 11 -2.73 -6.36 -7.28
N LEU A 12 -3.34 -5.31 -6.73
CA LEU A 12 -4.78 -5.18 -6.58
C LEU A 12 -5.30 -3.96 -7.35
N GLU A 13 -4.63 -3.61 -8.42
CA GLU A 13 -4.99 -2.45 -9.24
C GLU A 13 -6.40 -2.60 -9.81
N ALA A 14 -7.10 -1.48 -9.95
CA ALA A 14 -8.40 -1.40 -10.59
C ALA A 14 -9.47 -2.28 -9.90
N ASN A 15 -9.55 -2.19 -8.60
CA ASN A 15 -10.60 -2.79 -7.80
C ASN A 15 -11.46 -1.68 -7.17
N LEU A 16 -12.21 -2.01 -6.14
CA LEU A 16 -13.05 -1.05 -5.44
C LEU A 16 -12.66 -0.96 -3.96
N LEU A 17 -11.40 -1.13 -3.68
CA LEU A 17 -10.90 -1.11 -2.30
C LEU A 17 -11.03 0.28 -1.69
N ARG A 18 -11.58 0.34 -0.49
CA ARG A 18 -11.71 1.58 0.29
C ARG A 18 -10.82 1.57 1.51
N ASP A 19 -10.59 0.40 2.09
CA ASP A 19 -9.85 0.23 3.33
C ASP A 19 -8.79 -0.85 3.09
N ILE A 20 -7.55 -0.55 3.46
CA ILE A 20 -6.43 -1.46 3.25
C ILE A 20 -5.82 -1.94 4.57
N LYS A 21 -6.50 -1.76 5.70
CA LYS A 21 -6.00 -2.20 7.00
C LYS A 21 -5.72 -3.70 7.05
N SER A 22 -6.53 -4.48 6.35
CA SER A 22 -6.38 -5.93 6.35
C SER A 22 -5.08 -6.41 5.72
N LEU A 23 -4.39 -5.54 4.99
CA LEU A 23 -3.11 -5.88 4.37
C LEU A 23 -1.95 -5.89 5.37
N ASN A 24 -2.19 -5.49 6.61
CA ASN A 24 -1.13 -5.35 7.62
C ASN A 24 -0.41 -6.66 7.96
N GLN A 25 -0.98 -7.80 7.59
CA GLN A 25 -0.38 -9.11 7.84
C GLN A 25 0.68 -9.47 6.79
N LEU A 26 0.76 -8.72 5.70
CA LEU A 26 1.63 -9.03 4.57
C LEU A 26 3.00 -8.38 4.77
N ALA A 27 3.68 -8.79 5.85
CA ALA A 27 4.89 -8.12 6.32
C ALA A 27 6.10 -8.26 5.39
N HIS A 28 6.07 -9.19 4.46
CA HIS A 28 7.20 -9.44 3.56
C HIS A 28 7.04 -8.83 2.17
N LEU A 29 5.99 -8.04 1.96
CA LEU A 29 5.79 -7.40 0.68
C LEU A 29 6.95 -6.47 0.32
N GLN A 30 7.36 -6.55 -0.92
CA GLN A 30 8.33 -5.63 -1.51
C GLN A 30 7.68 -4.74 -2.55
N VAL A 31 6.64 -5.22 -3.22
CA VAL A 31 5.89 -4.46 -4.23
C VAL A 31 4.41 -4.56 -3.92
N LEU A 32 3.76 -3.40 -3.78
CA LEU A 32 2.33 -3.31 -3.53
C LEU A 32 1.72 -2.31 -4.50
N LYS A 33 0.84 -2.80 -5.36
CA LYS A 33 0.17 -1.99 -6.37
C LYS A 33 -1.30 -1.87 -6.07
N LEU A 34 -1.72 -0.68 -5.70
CA LEU A 34 -3.09 -0.36 -5.28
C LEU A 34 -3.69 0.77 -6.12
N ALA A 35 -3.18 1.01 -7.30
CA ALA A 35 -3.67 2.07 -8.17
C ALA A 35 -5.13 1.85 -8.56
N ARG A 36 -5.86 2.93 -8.82
CA ARG A 36 -7.24 2.88 -9.32
C ARG A 36 -8.18 2.15 -8.38
N ASN A 37 -8.13 2.52 -7.13
CA ASN A 37 -9.08 2.06 -6.12
C ASN A 37 -9.82 3.27 -5.54
N MET A 38 -10.40 3.12 -4.38
CA MET A 38 -11.17 4.16 -3.72
C MET A 38 -10.63 4.44 -2.32
N ILE A 39 -9.32 4.26 -2.14
CA ILE A 39 -8.66 4.38 -0.85
C ILE A 39 -8.61 5.85 -0.43
N ARG A 40 -9.05 6.12 0.80
CA ARG A 40 -9.06 7.48 1.36
C ARG A 40 -7.96 7.71 2.38
N LYS A 41 -7.50 6.66 3.04
CA LYS A 41 -6.48 6.77 4.09
C LYS A 41 -5.37 5.78 3.84
N ILE A 42 -4.15 6.23 4.08
CA ILE A 42 -2.99 5.35 4.11
C ILE A 42 -2.94 4.76 5.52
N ASP A 43 -3.31 3.47 5.65
CA ASP A 43 -3.41 2.80 6.93
C ASP A 43 -3.10 1.32 6.74
N GLY A 44 -2.54 0.68 7.76
CA GLY A 44 -2.27 -0.75 7.70
C GLY A 44 -0.97 -1.13 7.01
N LEU A 45 -0.07 -0.18 6.75
CA LEU A 45 1.20 -0.46 6.09
C LEU A 45 2.38 -0.52 7.07
N ASP A 46 2.12 -0.35 8.36
CA ASP A 46 3.17 -0.17 9.38
C ASP A 46 4.14 -1.34 9.49
N ASN A 47 3.69 -2.55 9.18
CA ASN A 47 4.52 -3.75 9.29
C ASN A 47 5.30 -4.08 8.02
N MET A 48 5.13 -3.30 6.97
CA MET A 48 5.73 -3.60 5.67
C MET A 48 7.12 -2.99 5.55
N GLN A 49 8.04 -3.44 6.40
CA GLN A 49 9.39 -2.88 6.46
C GLN A 49 10.25 -3.20 5.25
N ASN A 50 9.85 -4.17 4.44
CA ASN A 50 10.56 -4.53 3.22
C ASN A 50 9.96 -3.92 1.96
N LEU A 51 8.92 -3.10 2.10
CA LEU A 51 8.23 -2.52 0.96
C LEU A 51 9.13 -1.51 0.25
N GLU A 52 9.36 -1.73 -1.03
CA GLU A 52 10.24 -0.91 -1.87
C GLU A 52 9.48 -0.11 -2.91
N ASP A 53 8.36 -0.64 -3.38
CA ASP A 53 7.57 -0.01 -4.45
C ASP A 53 6.11 0.02 -4.04
N LEU A 54 5.57 1.22 -3.85
CA LEU A 54 4.17 1.41 -3.44
C LEU A 54 3.48 2.34 -4.44
N ASP A 55 2.46 1.80 -5.11
CA ASP A 55 1.65 2.57 -6.04
C ASP A 55 0.25 2.77 -5.45
N LEU A 56 -0.03 4.01 -5.07
CA LEU A 56 -1.33 4.44 -4.56
C LEU A 56 -1.96 5.48 -5.50
N SER A 57 -1.54 5.51 -6.74
CA SER A 57 -2.07 6.49 -7.69
C SER A 57 -3.55 6.27 -7.98
N SER A 58 -4.24 7.33 -8.38
CA SER A 58 -5.66 7.29 -8.75
C SER A 58 -6.53 6.70 -7.64
N ASN A 59 -6.38 7.25 -6.46
CA ASN A 59 -7.22 6.94 -5.31
C ASN A 59 -7.87 8.25 -4.81
N ARG A 60 -8.31 8.27 -3.58
CA ARG A 60 -8.97 9.42 -2.95
C ARG A 60 -8.26 9.88 -1.68
N ILE A 61 -6.96 9.70 -1.64
CA ILE A 61 -6.14 10.04 -0.48
C ILE A 61 -6.00 11.55 -0.40
N SER A 62 -6.34 12.13 0.75
CA SER A 62 -6.27 13.58 0.96
C SER A 62 -5.18 13.98 1.95
N LYS A 63 -4.55 13.02 2.61
CA LYS A 63 -3.56 13.31 3.63
C LYS A 63 -2.38 12.36 3.49
N LEU A 64 -1.18 12.94 3.48
CA LEU A 64 0.05 12.16 3.48
C LEU A 64 0.40 11.81 4.93
N GLU A 65 0.24 10.52 5.28
CA GLU A 65 0.44 10.04 6.64
C GLU A 65 0.85 8.57 6.66
N ASN A 66 1.34 8.10 7.79
CA ASN A 66 1.60 6.68 8.06
C ASN A 66 2.61 6.03 7.13
N LEU A 67 3.56 6.81 6.62
CA LEU A 67 4.61 6.32 5.73
C LEU A 67 5.96 6.24 6.43
N GLU A 68 6.06 6.71 7.66
CA GLU A 68 7.33 6.86 8.37
C GLU A 68 8.01 5.54 8.72
N ARG A 69 7.25 4.45 8.76
CA ARG A 69 7.82 3.13 9.05
C ARG A 69 8.27 2.37 7.80
N LEU A 70 7.99 2.90 6.62
CA LEU A 70 8.36 2.27 5.36
C LEU A 70 9.81 2.62 5.01
N THR A 71 10.72 2.08 5.80
CA THR A 71 12.14 2.46 5.74
C THR A 71 12.88 1.93 4.52
N SER A 72 12.31 0.98 3.81
CA SER A 72 12.91 0.43 2.58
C SER A 72 12.30 1.03 1.32
N LEU A 73 11.36 1.94 1.45
CA LEU A 73 10.61 2.45 0.30
C LEU A 73 11.52 3.25 -0.64
N GLN A 74 11.50 2.89 -1.92
CA GLN A 74 12.29 3.52 -2.97
C GLN A 74 11.42 4.23 -3.99
N LYS A 75 10.21 3.70 -4.25
CA LYS A 75 9.27 4.27 -5.22
C LYS A 75 7.92 4.45 -4.56
N LEU A 76 7.40 5.66 -4.65
CA LEU A 76 6.07 6.00 -4.15
C LEU A 76 5.34 6.82 -5.20
N ASN A 77 4.21 6.30 -5.67
CA ASN A 77 3.37 7.02 -6.61
C ASN A 77 2.05 7.38 -5.93
N LEU A 78 1.82 8.67 -5.75
CA LEU A 78 0.60 9.22 -5.17
C LEU A 78 -0.13 10.14 -6.17
N SER A 79 0.19 10.04 -7.45
CA SER A 79 -0.45 10.90 -8.45
C SER A 79 -1.95 10.63 -8.55
N TYR A 80 -2.69 11.64 -8.98
CA TYR A 80 -4.15 11.57 -9.13
C TYR A 80 -4.86 11.21 -7.83
N ASN A 81 -4.48 11.86 -6.76
CA ASN A 81 -5.17 11.81 -5.47
C ASN A 81 -5.70 13.21 -5.13
N LEU A 82 -6.07 13.42 -3.88
CA LEU A 82 -6.68 14.67 -3.42
C LEU A 82 -5.76 15.44 -2.46
N ILE A 83 -4.49 15.11 -2.47
CA ILE A 83 -3.50 15.76 -1.60
C ILE A 83 -3.25 17.20 -2.07
#